data_839dbfa89877d70611a78b6d4c0b6480
#
_entry.id   839dbfa89877d70611a78b6d4c0b6480
#
_cell.length_a   1.000
_cell.length_b   1.000
_cell.length_c   1.000
_cell.angle_alpha   90.00
_cell.angle_beta   90.00
_cell.angle_gamma   90.00
#
_symmetry.space_group_name_H-M   'P 1'
#
loop_
_entity.id
_entity.type
_entity.pdbx_description
1 polymer ?
#
loop_
_entity_poly.entity_id
_entity_poly.type
_entity_poly.pdbx_seq_one_letter_code
_entity_poly.pdbx_strand_id
1 'polypeptide(L)'
;DEANGETTYNTLVSFLGRVMYNYDNRYYISASLRADGSSRFPKGSKYALFPSVSASWRVISEAFMQDQDIFSDLKLRGGWGRVGNQNINNNATLTLLSETQYYYGNTLANGYFVSTVGNNQLKWETVEDWNVGVDMSFLDSRLGVTFEYFQKKSIDMLYQKQNILSLGYDNWNSQIWMNIGSMQARGWEVGLTWRDEIGKDFSYDLGLNLSAVRNKAIKFSGDGPINVGGFNSDQIIRNEDGGFISRFYGYVADGLFQNWEEVYAHT
;
A
#
# COMPACT_ATOMS: atom_id res chain seq x y z
N ASP A 1 1.32 25.18 -34.42
CA ASP A 1 1.21 24.25 -33.29
C ASP A 1 2.59 23.58 -33.12
N GLU A 2 3.39 24.07 -32.18
CA GLU A 2 4.62 23.42 -31.80
C GLU A 2 4.28 22.26 -30.86
N ALA A 3 4.60 21.04 -31.24
CA ALA A 3 4.48 19.88 -30.39
C ALA A 3 5.67 19.84 -29.44
N ASN A 4 5.47 20.26 -28.18
CA ASN A 4 6.46 20.14 -27.13
C ASN A 4 6.40 18.72 -26.53
N GLY A 5 7.45 17.93 -26.76
CA GLY A 5 7.63 16.62 -26.14
C GLY A 5 8.78 16.65 -25.13
N GLU A 6 8.54 16.18 -23.92
CA GLU A 6 9.59 15.96 -22.91
C GLU A 6 9.92 14.48 -22.82
N THR A 7 11.21 14.15 -22.87
CA THR A 7 11.68 12.77 -22.69
C THR A 7 12.31 12.63 -21.30
N THR A 8 11.75 11.75 -20.48
CA THR A 8 12.29 11.46 -19.15
C THR A 8 12.85 10.04 -19.08
N TYR A 9 13.98 9.88 -18.40
CA TYR A 9 14.67 8.59 -18.26
C TYR A 9 14.73 8.19 -16.79
N ASN A 10 14.48 6.91 -16.53
CA ASN A 10 14.78 6.28 -15.25
C ASN A 10 15.40 4.90 -15.49
N THR A 11 16.23 4.48 -14.55
CA THR A 11 16.91 3.18 -14.61
C THR A 11 16.62 2.40 -13.33
N LEU A 12 16.27 1.13 -13.50
CA LEU A 12 16.10 0.17 -12.43
C LEU A 12 17.04 -1.02 -12.70
N VAL A 13 17.84 -1.39 -11.71
CA VAL A 13 18.72 -2.56 -11.74
C VAL A 13 18.33 -3.48 -10.60
N SER A 14 18.11 -4.78 -10.91
CA SER A 14 17.68 -5.77 -9.92
C SER A 14 18.56 -7.01 -9.97
N PHE A 15 18.93 -7.51 -8.79
CA PHE A 15 19.58 -8.80 -8.60
C PHE A 15 18.72 -9.68 -7.73
N LEU A 16 18.45 -10.91 -8.17
CA LEU A 16 17.58 -11.85 -7.47
C LEU A 16 18.29 -13.17 -7.23
N GLY A 17 18.25 -13.65 -5.99
CA GLY A 17 18.60 -15.01 -5.62
C GLY A 17 17.42 -15.69 -4.93
N ARG A 18 17.15 -16.96 -5.28
CA ARG A 18 16.09 -17.78 -4.67
C ARG A 18 16.59 -19.19 -4.40
N VAL A 19 16.25 -19.72 -3.24
CA VAL A 19 16.47 -21.12 -2.85
C VAL A 19 15.13 -21.72 -2.49
N MET A 20 14.86 -22.90 -3.01
CA MET A 20 13.67 -23.68 -2.70
C MET A 20 14.11 -25.07 -2.26
N TYR A 21 13.52 -25.55 -1.18
CA TYR A 21 13.78 -26.86 -0.61
C TYR A 21 12.47 -27.59 -0.37
N ASN A 22 12.42 -28.83 -0.81
CA ASN A 22 11.32 -29.75 -0.58
C ASN A 22 11.89 -30.99 0.12
N TYR A 23 11.35 -31.34 1.27
CA TYR A 23 11.67 -32.54 1.98
C TYR A 23 10.47 -33.46 2.01
N ASP A 24 10.64 -34.63 1.41
CA ASP A 24 9.70 -35.75 1.38
C ASP A 24 8.27 -35.38 0.92
N ASN A 25 8.15 -34.36 0.06
CA ASN A 25 6.86 -33.78 -0.35
C ASN A 25 5.93 -33.42 0.81
N ARG A 26 6.48 -33.19 2.00
CA ARG A 26 5.78 -32.80 3.22
C ARG A 26 6.10 -31.38 3.63
N TYR A 27 7.39 -31.03 3.59
CA TYR A 27 7.87 -29.73 4.06
C TYR A 27 8.47 -28.97 2.89
N TYR A 28 7.96 -27.77 2.65
CA TYR A 28 8.42 -26.90 1.58
C TYR A 28 8.89 -25.59 2.19
N ILE A 29 10.08 -25.16 1.83
CA ILE A 29 10.65 -23.88 2.24
C ILE A 29 11.15 -23.17 1.00
N SER A 30 10.84 -21.88 0.88
CA SER A 30 11.39 -20.99 -0.13
C SER A 30 11.92 -19.73 0.52
N ALA A 31 13.14 -19.36 0.19
CA ALA A 31 13.73 -18.08 0.60
C ALA A 31 14.24 -17.35 -0.63
N SER A 32 13.97 -16.04 -0.70
CA SER A 32 14.52 -15.20 -1.76
C SER A 32 15.04 -13.88 -1.22
N LEU A 33 16.02 -13.32 -1.91
CA LEU A 33 16.56 -12.00 -1.65
C LEU A 33 16.66 -11.26 -2.97
N ARG A 34 16.05 -10.07 -3.03
CA ARG A 34 16.15 -9.15 -4.17
C ARG A 34 16.81 -7.85 -3.74
N ALA A 35 17.81 -7.45 -4.49
CA ALA A 35 18.46 -6.15 -4.36
C ALA A 35 18.04 -5.28 -5.54
N ASP A 36 17.35 -4.18 -5.30
CA ASP A 36 16.89 -3.26 -6.32
C ASP A 36 17.60 -1.91 -6.19
N GLY A 37 18.07 -1.38 -7.30
CA GLY A 37 18.69 -0.06 -7.38
C GLY A 37 17.97 0.84 -8.38
N SER A 38 17.51 2.02 -7.93
CA SER A 38 16.78 3.00 -8.73
C SER A 38 17.53 4.31 -8.88
N SER A 39 17.48 4.87 -10.09
CA SER A 39 18.03 6.20 -10.37
C SER A 39 17.21 7.35 -9.75
N ARG A 40 15.96 7.07 -9.31
CA ARG A 40 15.07 8.07 -8.71
C ARG A 40 15.50 8.49 -7.32
N PHE A 41 16.29 7.67 -6.63
CA PHE A 41 16.76 7.94 -5.28
C PHE A 41 18.16 8.53 -5.25
N PRO A 42 18.51 9.31 -4.23
CA PRO A 42 19.81 9.96 -4.10
C PRO A 42 20.92 8.94 -3.86
N LYS A 43 22.16 9.39 -4.07
CA LYS A 43 23.37 8.59 -3.78
C LYS A 43 23.37 8.18 -2.30
N GLY A 44 23.38 6.89 -2.02
CA GLY A 44 23.30 6.32 -0.67
C GLY A 44 21.97 5.63 -0.36
N SER A 45 20.88 6.01 -1.02
CA SER A 45 19.56 5.37 -0.87
C SER A 45 19.06 4.69 -2.15
N LYS A 46 19.93 4.60 -3.18
CA LYS A 46 19.57 4.00 -4.47
C LYS A 46 19.19 2.54 -4.36
N TYR A 47 19.91 1.78 -3.53
CA TYR A 47 19.73 0.33 -3.39
C TYR A 47 18.99 0.00 -2.12
N ALA A 48 18.05 -0.94 -2.23
CA ALA A 48 17.35 -1.54 -1.10
C ALA A 48 17.29 -3.06 -1.26
N LEU A 49 17.16 -3.77 -0.12
CA LEU A 49 17.08 -5.22 -0.04
C LEU A 49 15.68 -5.65 0.35
N PHE A 50 15.15 -6.61 -0.39
CA PHE A 50 13.80 -7.15 -0.23
C PHE A 50 13.85 -8.67 -0.02
N PRO A 51 14.01 -9.12 1.24
CA PRO A 51 13.97 -10.53 1.58
C PRO A 51 12.54 -11.05 1.59
N SER A 52 12.38 -12.35 1.29
CA SER A 52 11.14 -13.06 1.55
C SER A 52 11.42 -14.52 1.91
N VAL A 53 10.55 -15.07 2.77
CA VAL A 53 10.58 -16.47 3.17
C VAL A 53 9.15 -16.98 3.22
N SER A 54 8.95 -18.21 2.75
CA SER A 54 7.69 -18.94 2.89
C SER A 54 7.96 -20.39 3.26
N ALA A 55 7.05 -20.94 4.05
CA ALA A 55 7.07 -22.35 4.41
C ALA A 55 5.66 -22.94 4.25
N SER A 56 5.59 -24.20 3.89
CA SER A 56 4.35 -24.95 3.93
C SER A 56 4.59 -26.38 4.37
N TRP A 57 3.61 -26.91 5.10
CA TRP A 57 3.60 -28.26 5.63
C TRP A 57 2.36 -28.98 5.16
N ARG A 58 2.56 -30.05 4.41
CA ARG A 58 1.50 -30.94 3.96
C ARG A 58 1.18 -31.96 5.04
N VAL A 59 0.29 -31.60 5.93
CA VAL A 59 -0.07 -32.36 7.13
C VAL A 59 -0.66 -33.71 6.79
N ILE A 60 -1.45 -33.79 5.71
CA ILE A 60 -2.06 -35.03 5.25
C ILE A 60 -1.05 -36.16 4.96
N SER A 61 0.20 -35.83 4.64
CA SER A 61 1.25 -36.78 4.34
C SER A 61 1.92 -37.34 5.58
N GLU A 62 1.54 -36.90 6.79
CA GLU A 62 2.10 -37.41 8.03
C GLU A 62 1.50 -38.76 8.46
N ALA A 63 2.30 -39.58 9.16
CA ALA A 63 1.88 -40.90 9.58
C ALA A 63 0.63 -40.90 10.47
N PHE A 64 0.46 -39.86 11.32
CA PHE A 64 -0.71 -39.72 12.19
C PHE A 64 -1.99 -39.34 11.45
N MET A 65 -1.90 -38.96 10.16
CA MET A 65 -3.05 -38.63 9.32
C MET A 65 -3.47 -39.74 8.37
N GLN A 66 -2.78 -40.92 8.38
CA GLN A 66 -3.04 -41.99 7.45
C GLN A 66 -4.34 -42.75 7.73
N ASP A 67 -4.77 -42.82 9.00
CA ASP A 67 -5.94 -43.59 9.45
C ASP A 67 -7.22 -42.73 9.54
N GLN A 68 -7.22 -41.51 8.95
CA GLN A 68 -8.38 -40.60 8.96
C GLN A 68 -9.01 -40.49 7.55
N ASP A 69 -10.33 -40.40 7.48
CA ASP A 69 -11.11 -40.28 6.24
C ASP A 69 -11.80 -38.94 6.06
N ILE A 70 -11.47 -37.93 6.92
CA ILE A 70 -12.12 -36.63 6.91
C ILE A 70 -11.52 -35.73 5.84
N PHE A 71 -10.17 -35.65 5.79
CA PHE A 71 -9.47 -34.78 4.88
C PHE A 71 -8.91 -35.55 3.69
N SER A 72 -9.22 -35.11 2.47
CA SER A 72 -8.56 -35.56 1.26
C SER A 72 -7.21 -34.87 1.03
N ASP A 73 -7.07 -33.61 1.48
CA ASP A 73 -5.80 -32.89 1.59
C ASP A 73 -5.86 -31.89 2.76
N LEU A 74 -4.71 -31.69 3.41
CA LEU A 74 -4.55 -30.72 4.47
C LEU A 74 -3.13 -30.14 4.41
N LYS A 75 -3.05 -28.82 4.19
CA LYS A 75 -1.79 -28.09 4.07
C LYS A 75 -1.83 -26.80 4.86
N LEU A 76 -0.84 -26.60 5.71
CA LEU A 76 -0.58 -25.34 6.37
C LEU A 76 0.46 -24.56 5.60
N ARG A 77 0.30 -23.24 5.52
CA ARG A 77 1.26 -22.35 4.86
C ARG A 77 1.43 -21.06 5.61
N GLY A 78 2.60 -20.46 5.47
CA GLY A 78 2.88 -19.15 6.02
C GLY A 78 4.02 -18.50 5.26
N GLY A 79 4.00 -17.19 5.23
CA GLY A 79 4.99 -16.39 4.53
C GLY A 79 5.22 -15.05 5.20
N TRP A 80 6.41 -14.53 4.97
CA TRP A 80 6.80 -13.17 5.31
C TRP A 80 7.70 -12.63 4.20
N GLY A 81 7.53 -11.36 3.87
CA GLY A 81 8.38 -10.73 2.88
C GLY A 81 8.30 -9.21 2.90
N ARG A 82 9.25 -8.62 2.21
CA ARG A 82 9.29 -7.18 1.94
C ARG A 82 9.33 -6.92 0.46
N VAL A 83 8.62 -5.87 0.02
CA VAL A 83 8.68 -5.33 -1.34
C VAL A 83 8.87 -3.82 -1.28
N GLY A 84 9.56 -3.28 -2.29
CA GLY A 84 9.84 -1.85 -2.39
C GLY A 84 8.91 -1.15 -3.36
N ASN A 85 8.60 0.11 -3.04
CA ASN A 85 7.93 1.04 -3.94
C ASN A 85 8.83 2.24 -4.20
N GLN A 86 8.98 2.62 -5.48
CA GLN A 86 9.75 3.75 -5.96
C GLN A 86 8.92 4.76 -6.76
N ASN A 87 7.62 4.78 -6.55
CA ASN A 87 6.71 5.60 -7.34
C ASN A 87 6.79 7.09 -6.95
N ILE A 88 7.87 7.74 -7.39
CA ILE A 88 8.13 9.17 -7.26
C ILE A 88 8.54 9.75 -8.61
N ASN A 89 8.49 11.07 -8.75
CA ASN A 89 8.97 11.76 -9.93
C ASN A 89 10.49 11.56 -10.11
N ASN A 90 10.96 11.52 -11.36
CA ASN A 90 12.38 11.30 -11.65
C ASN A 90 13.30 12.35 -11.02
N ASN A 91 12.82 13.58 -10.86
CA ASN A 91 13.57 14.72 -10.33
C ASN A 91 13.18 15.04 -8.87
N ALA A 92 12.52 14.13 -8.15
CA ALA A 92 12.04 14.36 -6.78
C ALA A 92 13.16 14.70 -5.77
N THR A 93 14.40 14.37 -6.11
CA THR A 93 15.60 14.68 -5.29
C THR A 93 16.29 15.97 -5.65
N LEU A 94 15.88 16.65 -6.74
CA LEU A 94 16.51 17.85 -7.27
C LEU A 94 15.62 19.07 -7.04
N THR A 95 16.24 20.16 -6.60
CA THR A 95 15.59 21.47 -6.60
C THR A 95 15.69 22.06 -7.99
N LEU A 96 14.54 22.38 -8.59
CA LEU A 96 14.45 22.92 -9.94
C LEU A 96 14.10 24.40 -9.88
N LEU A 97 14.68 25.15 -10.82
CA LEU A 97 14.41 26.58 -11.03
C LEU A 97 13.61 26.73 -12.31
N SER A 98 12.64 27.65 -12.28
CA SER A 98 11.92 28.12 -13.46
C SER A 98 12.18 29.59 -13.71
N GLU A 99 12.17 29.99 -14.98
CA GLU A 99 12.29 31.38 -15.36
C GLU A 99 11.02 32.15 -15.04
N THR A 100 11.19 33.40 -14.65
CA THR A 100 10.14 34.40 -14.51
C THR A 100 10.63 35.74 -15.03
N GLN A 101 9.73 36.63 -15.33
CA GLN A 101 10.05 37.95 -15.82
C GLN A 101 9.54 38.99 -14.83
N TYR A 102 10.38 40.01 -14.59
CA TYR A 102 10.08 41.10 -13.71
C TYR A 102 10.43 42.46 -14.35
N TYR A 103 9.60 43.44 -14.15
CA TYR A 103 9.88 44.79 -14.65
C TYR A 103 10.69 45.58 -13.64
N TYR A 104 11.90 45.99 -14.00
CA TYR A 104 12.70 46.99 -13.32
C TYR A 104 12.52 48.36 -14.02
N GLY A 105 11.63 49.18 -13.51
CA GLY A 105 11.20 50.40 -14.22
C GLY A 105 10.53 50.01 -15.55
N ASN A 106 11.10 50.47 -16.69
CA ASN A 106 10.60 50.14 -18.03
C ASN A 106 11.37 48.98 -18.72
N THR A 107 12.26 48.31 -18.02
CA THR A 107 13.08 47.23 -18.59
C THR A 107 12.60 45.89 -18.05
N LEU A 108 12.29 44.98 -18.95
CA LEU A 108 11.98 43.61 -18.63
C LEU A 108 13.27 42.84 -18.28
N ALA A 109 13.34 42.29 -17.09
CA ALA A 109 14.49 41.49 -16.63
C ALA A 109 14.03 40.04 -16.38
N ASN A 110 14.86 39.09 -16.79
CA ASN A 110 14.64 37.68 -16.50
C ASN A 110 15.16 37.39 -15.08
N GLY A 111 14.38 36.66 -14.33
CA GLY A 111 14.70 36.15 -13.01
C GLY A 111 14.48 34.64 -12.93
N TYR A 112 14.83 34.05 -11.81
CA TYR A 112 14.61 32.63 -11.53
C TYR A 112 13.99 32.47 -10.16
N PHE A 113 13.08 31.52 -10.04
CA PHE A 113 12.50 31.14 -8.76
C PHE A 113 12.54 29.60 -8.61
N VAL A 114 12.48 29.12 -7.37
CA VAL A 114 12.41 27.70 -7.09
C VAL A 114 11.01 27.18 -7.41
N SER A 115 10.89 26.40 -8.48
CA SER A 115 9.62 25.79 -8.93
C SER A 115 9.33 24.46 -8.27
N THR A 116 10.38 23.70 -7.91
CA THR A 116 10.25 22.41 -7.23
C THR A 116 11.32 22.28 -6.17
N VAL A 117 10.93 21.86 -4.98
CA VAL A 117 11.86 21.57 -3.89
C VAL A 117 12.23 20.10 -3.90
N GLY A 118 13.50 19.81 -4.10
CA GLY A 118 14.03 18.46 -4.06
C GLY A 118 14.28 17.97 -2.64
N ASN A 119 14.15 16.66 -2.43
CA ASN A 119 14.50 16.02 -1.17
C ASN A 119 15.58 14.95 -1.39
N ASN A 120 16.78 15.25 -0.95
CA ASN A 120 17.93 14.34 -1.06
C ASN A 120 18.00 13.27 0.04
N GLN A 121 17.00 13.19 0.92
CA GLN A 121 16.87 12.17 1.96
C GLN A 121 15.86 11.08 1.58
N LEU A 122 15.30 11.14 0.37
CA LEU A 122 14.35 10.15 -0.10
C LEU A 122 14.95 8.75 -0.13
N LYS A 123 14.15 7.78 0.29
CA LYS A 123 14.46 6.35 0.28
C LYS A 123 13.27 5.53 -0.18
N TRP A 124 13.49 4.25 -0.43
CA TRP A 124 12.45 3.32 -0.81
C TRP A 124 11.35 3.25 0.26
N GLU A 125 10.11 3.35 -0.18
CA GLU A 125 8.99 2.88 0.63
C GLU A 125 9.03 1.36 0.67
N THR A 126 8.79 0.77 1.84
CA THR A 126 8.81 -0.68 2.03
C THR A 126 7.43 -1.15 2.47
N VAL A 127 6.91 -2.17 1.80
CA VAL A 127 5.73 -2.90 2.25
C VAL A 127 6.20 -4.23 2.82
N GLU A 128 5.94 -4.44 4.10
CA GLU A 128 6.14 -5.70 4.79
C GLU A 128 4.82 -6.45 4.86
N ASP A 129 4.84 -7.70 4.45
CA ASP A 129 3.68 -8.58 4.41
C ASP A 129 3.99 -9.88 5.16
N TRP A 130 3.07 -10.35 5.99
CA TRP A 130 3.07 -11.70 6.49
C TRP A 130 1.67 -12.30 6.39
N ASN A 131 1.63 -13.59 6.11
CA ASN A 131 0.40 -14.34 6.01
C ASN A 131 0.54 -15.73 6.62
N VAL A 132 -0.59 -16.26 7.06
CA VAL A 132 -0.75 -17.66 7.47
C VAL A 132 -2.04 -18.17 6.88
N GLY A 133 -2.01 -19.41 6.41
CA GLY A 133 -3.18 -19.99 5.76
C GLY A 133 -3.25 -21.50 5.94
N VAL A 134 -4.43 -22.01 5.69
CA VAL A 134 -4.71 -23.44 5.65
C VAL A 134 -5.52 -23.75 4.38
N ASP A 135 -5.07 -24.77 3.67
CA ASP A 135 -5.74 -25.31 2.51
C ASP A 135 -6.25 -26.73 2.89
N MET A 136 -7.54 -26.95 2.76
CA MET A 136 -8.22 -28.18 3.14
C MET A 136 -9.04 -28.71 1.97
N SER A 137 -9.06 -30.02 1.81
CA SER A 137 -9.96 -30.70 0.88
C SER A 137 -10.68 -31.82 1.58
N PHE A 138 -11.96 -31.97 1.27
CA PHE A 138 -12.86 -32.94 1.87
C PHE A 138 -13.62 -33.70 0.77
N LEU A 139 -14.23 -34.83 1.13
CA LEU A 139 -15.14 -35.60 0.27
C LEU A 139 -14.47 -36.02 -1.07
N ASP A 140 -13.32 -36.64 -1.01
CA ASP A 140 -12.52 -37.02 -2.20
C ASP A 140 -12.20 -35.81 -3.08
N SER A 141 -11.83 -34.70 -2.44
CA SER A 141 -11.49 -33.43 -3.10
C SER A 141 -12.64 -32.72 -3.83
N ARG A 142 -13.90 -33.08 -3.55
CA ARG A 142 -15.06 -32.34 -4.07
C ARG A 142 -15.24 -30.98 -3.40
N LEU A 143 -15.03 -30.91 -2.08
CA LEU A 143 -15.09 -29.67 -1.32
C LEU A 143 -13.67 -29.21 -1.01
N GLY A 144 -13.25 -28.06 -1.59
CA GLY A 144 -12.05 -27.35 -1.23
C GLY A 144 -12.37 -26.14 -0.33
N VAL A 145 -11.60 -25.95 0.72
CA VAL A 145 -11.71 -24.81 1.64
C VAL A 145 -10.31 -24.20 1.82
N THR A 146 -10.18 -22.92 1.53
CA THR A 146 -8.98 -22.15 1.83
C THR A 146 -9.29 -21.06 2.85
N PHE A 147 -8.43 -20.90 3.82
CA PHE A 147 -8.49 -19.79 4.77
C PHE A 147 -7.13 -19.14 4.84
N GLU A 148 -7.09 -17.81 4.75
CA GLU A 148 -5.87 -17.04 4.92
C GLU A 148 -6.13 -15.83 5.83
N TYR A 149 -5.20 -15.56 6.72
CA TYR A 149 -5.10 -14.32 7.46
C TYR A 149 -3.81 -13.62 7.08
N PHE A 150 -3.88 -12.32 6.82
CA PHE A 150 -2.73 -11.53 6.39
C PHE A 150 -2.67 -10.18 7.09
N GLN A 151 -1.45 -9.65 7.19
CA GLN A 151 -1.19 -8.29 7.60
C GLN A 151 -0.11 -7.68 6.71
N LYS A 152 -0.42 -6.53 6.11
CA LYS A 152 0.48 -5.70 5.32
C LYS A 152 0.76 -4.40 6.06
N LYS A 153 2.01 -3.96 6.08
CA LYS A 153 2.42 -2.71 6.70
C LYS A 153 3.30 -1.93 5.73
N SER A 154 2.84 -0.75 5.29
CA SER A 154 3.66 0.20 4.56
C SER A 154 4.46 1.04 5.55
N ILE A 155 5.76 1.13 5.30
CA ILE A 155 6.75 1.82 6.14
C ILE A 155 7.46 2.84 5.25
N ASP A 156 7.73 4.03 5.79
CA ASP A 156 8.40 5.11 5.04
C ASP A 156 7.66 5.45 3.74
N MET A 157 6.33 5.58 3.83
CA MET A 157 5.48 5.86 2.67
C MET A 157 5.95 7.10 1.92
N LEU A 158 6.02 6.98 0.61
CA LEU A 158 6.33 8.09 -0.29
C LEU A 158 5.08 8.94 -0.48
N TYR A 159 5.12 10.16 0.05
CA TYR A 159 4.00 11.08 0.06
C TYR A 159 4.43 12.47 -0.40
N GLN A 160 3.58 13.13 -1.19
CA GLN A 160 3.76 14.53 -1.57
C GLN A 160 3.11 15.42 -0.52
N LYS A 161 3.94 16.08 0.29
CA LYS A 161 3.48 17.06 1.27
C LYS A 161 3.48 18.45 0.65
N GLN A 162 2.42 19.21 0.89
CA GLN A 162 2.35 20.62 0.49
C GLN A 162 3.38 21.42 1.26
N ASN A 163 4.12 22.28 0.58
CA ASN A 163 5.10 23.15 1.21
C ASN A 163 4.43 24.24 2.05
N ILE A 164 5.17 24.70 3.06
CA ILE A 164 4.75 25.83 3.88
C ILE A 164 4.97 27.11 3.07
N LEU A 165 3.91 27.89 2.86
CA LEU A 165 3.95 29.12 2.05
C LEU A 165 4.97 30.15 2.55
N SER A 166 5.25 30.17 3.85
CA SER A 166 6.25 31.06 4.48
C SER A 166 7.70 30.81 4.03
N LEU A 167 7.98 29.71 3.33
CA LEU A 167 9.30 29.44 2.74
C LEU A 167 9.56 30.21 1.44
N GLY A 168 8.58 31.00 0.96
CA GLY A 168 8.72 31.84 -0.23
C GLY A 168 8.66 31.08 -1.56
N TYR A 169 8.21 29.85 -1.56
CA TYR A 169 7.96 29.11 -2.80
C TYR A 169 6.63 29.55 -3.40
N ASP A 170 6.67 30.04 -4.62
CA ASP A 170 5.61 30.80 -5.29
C ASP A 170 4.40 29.97 -5.74
N ASN A 171 4.19 28.75 -5.23
CA ASN A 171 3.12 27.96 -5.80
C ASN A 171 2.28 27.27 -4.74
N TRP A 172 0.98 27.55 -4.72
CA TRP A 172 -0.02 26.83 -3.94
C TRP A 172 0.02 25.30 -4.19
N ASN A 173 0.59 24.88 -5.33
CA ASN A 173 0.77 23.48 -5.72
C ASN A 173 2.20 22.97 -5.48
N SER A 174 3.09 23.75 -4.88
CA SER A 174 4.44 23.31 -4.57
C SER A 174 4.41 22.20 -3.53
N GLN A 175 4.77 21.00 -3.97
CA GLN A 175 4.77 19.81 -3.14
C GLN A 175 6.19 19.22 -3.08
N ILE A 176 6.57 18.73 -1.92
CA ILE A 176 7.83 18.04 -1.69
C ILE A 176 7.57 16.55 -1.42
N TRP A 177 8.32 15.68 -2.08
CA TRP A 177 8.32 14.26 -1.77
C TRP A 177 9.02 13.98 -0.44
N MET A 178 8.39 13.20 0.40
CA MET A 178 8.93 12.82 1.71
C MET A 178 8.58 11.35 2.00
N ASN A 179 9.44 10.69 2.79
CA ASN A 179 9.12 9.41 3.40
C ASN A 179 8.45 9.69 4.75
N ILE A 180 7.14 9.83 4.73
CA ILE A 180 6.35 10.08 5.94
C ILE A 180 5.19 9.11 6.01
N GLY A 181 4.92 8.69 7.23
CA GLY A 181 3.77 7.84 7.48
C GLY A 181 4.05 6.35 7.42
N SER A 182 3.11 5.65 7.98
CA SER A 182 2.98 4.20 7.90
C SER A 182 1.52 3.81 7.99
N MET A 183 1.16 2.81 7.20
CA MET A 183 -0.19 2.26 7.15
C MET A 183 -0.13 0.77 7.43
N GLN A 184 -1.22 0.25 7.95
CA GLN A 184 -1.41 -1.18 8.15
C GLN A 184 -2.74 -1.60 7.54
N ALA A 185 -2.71 -2.69 6.77
CA ALA A 185 -3.89 -3.41 6.33
C ALA A 185 -3.82 -4.82 6.93
N ARG A 186 -4.92 -5.30 7.50
CA ARG A 186 -5.06 -6.68 7.98
C ARG A 186 -6.42 -7.20 7.58
N GLY A 187 -6.44 -8.47 7.25
CA GLY A 187 -7.67 -9.09 6.77
C GLY A 187 -7.60 -10.60 6.79
N TRP A 188 -8.72 -11.16 6.41
CA TRP A 188 -8.85 -12.60 6.18
C TRP A 188 -9.60 -12.85 4.87
N GLU A 189 -9.31 -14.00 4.29
CA GLU A 189 -9.93 -14.49 3.07
C GLU A 189 -10.34 -15.94 3.26
N VAL A 190 -11.54 -16.27 2.78
CA VAL A 190 -12.08 -17.64 2.74
C VAL A 190 -12.47 -17.94 1.31
N GLY A 191 -11.91 -19.01 0.77
CA GLY A 191 -12.31 -19.58 -0.52
C GLY A 191 -13.01 -20.92 -0.30
N LEU A 192 -14.14 -21.10 -0.94
CA LEU A 192 -14.85 -22.38 -0.99
C LEU A 192 -14.99 -22.80 -2.44
N THR A 193 -14.63 -24.04 -2.74
CA THR A 193 -14.80 -24.65 -4.07
C THR A 193 -15.52 -25.95 -3.95
N TRP A 194 -16.53 -26.14 -4.78
CA TRP A 194 -17.26 -27.40 -4.87
C TRP A 194 -17.18 -27.91 -6.30
N ARG A 195 -16.70 -29.14 -6.47
CA ARG A 195 -16.60 -29.83 -7.76
C ARG A 195 -17.32 -31.13 -7.67
N ASP A 196 -18.18 -31.41 -8.64
CA ASP A 196 -18.90 -32.66 -8.71
C ASP A 196 -19.28 -33.01 -10.14
N GLU A 197 -19.68 -34.27 -10.35
CA GLU A 197 -20.10 -34.83 -11.62
C GLU A 197 -21.48 -35.43 -11.50
N ILE A 198 -22.33 -35.18 -12.48
CA ILE A 198 -23.65 -35.80 -12.58
C ILE A 198 -23.66 -36.72 -13.80
N GLY A 199 -23.66 -38.03 -13.52
CA GLY A 199 -23.52 -39.03 -14.59
C GLY A 199 -22.11 -39.06 -15.16
N LYS A 200 -21.98 -39.29 -16.48
CA LYS A 200 -20.69 -39.36 -17.15
C LYS A 200 -20.36 -38.16 -18.02
N ASP A 201 -21.34 -37.31 -18.27
CA ASP A 201 -21.28 -36.28 -19.31
C ASP A 201 -21.38 -34.85 -18.77
N PHE A 202 -21.65 -34.67 -17.47
CA PHE A 202 -21.80 -33.35 -16.89
C PHE A 202 -20.98 -33.18 -15.63
N SER A 203 -20.01 -32.26 -15.68
CA SER A 203 -19.22 -31.83 -14.53
C SER A 203 -19.45 -30.36 -14.25
N TYR A 204 -19.43 -29.97 -12.98
CA TYR A 204 -19.60 -28.57 -12.57
C TYR A 204 -18.64 -28.17 -11.44
N ASP A 205 -18.28 -26.90 -11.44
CA ASP A 205 -17.41 -26.28 -10.43
C ASP A 205 -18.10 -25.02 -9.93
N LEU A 206 -18.24 -24.89 -8.62
CA LEU A 206 -18.80 -23.73 -7.95
C LEU A 206 -17.77 -23.12 -7.03
N GLY A 207 -17.58 -21.81 -7.11
CA GLY A 207 -16.63 -21.07 -6.27
C GLY A 207 -17.30 -19.94 -5.51
N LEU A 208 -16.96 -19.79 -4.22
CA LEU A 208 -17.35 -18.67 -3.37
C LEU A 208 -16.11 -18.11 -2.68
N ASN A 209 -15.89 -16.80 -2.82
CA ASN A 209 -14.82 -16.10 -2.12
C ASN A 209 -15.40 -15.03 -1.21
N LEU A 210 -14.97 -15.02 0.05
CA LEU A 210 -15.32 -14.03 1.05
C LEU A 210 -14.05 -13.40 1.59
N SER A 211 -14.02 -12.09 1.71
CA SER A 211 -12.88 -11.38 2.30
C SER A 211 -13.32 -10.20 3.15
N ALA A 212 -12.54 -9.89 4.15
CA ALA A 212 -12.69 -8.67 4.93
C ALA A 212 -11.32 -8.06 5.23
N VAL A 213 -11.17 -6.78 4.93
CA VAL A 213 -9.92 -6.02 5.13
C VAL A 213 -10.20 -4.76 5.94
N ARG A 214 -9.32 -4.45 6.88
CA ARG A 214 -9.33 -3.22 7.65
C ARG A 214 -8.01 -2.48 7.50
N ASN A 215 -8.09 -1.22 7.10
CA ASN A 215 -6.95 -0.33 6.95
C ASN A 215 -6.85 0.60 8.14
N LYS A 216 -5.63 0.87 8.61
CA LYS A 216 -5.37 1.79 9.71
C LYS A 216 -4.14 2.64 9.39
N ALA A 217 -4.25 3.95 9.56
CA ALA A 217 -3.09 4.83 9.60
C ALA A 217 -2.37 4.63 10.93
N ILE A 218 -1.10 4.21 10.92
CA ILE A 218 -0.29 4.10 12.15
C ILE A 218 0.30 5.45 12.48
N LYS A 219 0.92 6.08 11.47
CA LYS A 219 1.46 7.43 11.52
C LYS A 219 1.27 8.03 10.13
N PHE A 220 0.68 9.20 10.03
CA PHE A 220 0.39 9.79 8.72
C PHE A 220 1.35 10.93 8.37
N SER A 221 1.26 12.08 8.98
CA SER A 221 2.13 13.22 8.63
C SER A 221 2.95 13.76 9.78
N GLY A 222 2.57 13.49 11.01
CA GLY A 222 3.14 14.09 12.21
C GLY A 222 2.68 15.53 12.50
N ASP A 223 1.91 16.14 11.59
CA ASP A 223 1.40 17.54 11.72
C ASP A 223 -0.08 17.56 12.16
N GLY A 224 -0.61 16.45 12.63
CA GLY A 224 -2.01 16.29 13.01
C GLY A 224 -2.89 15.72 11.89
N PRO A 225 -4.21 15.75 12.06
CA PRO A 225 -5.14 15.21 11.10
C PRO A 225 -5.08 15.95 9.76
N ILE A 226 -5.14 15.18 8.66
CA ILE A 226 -5.24 15.73 7.31
C ILE A 226 -6.66 15.52 6.80
N ASN A 227 -7.33 16.63 6.46
CA ASN A 227 -8.60 16.59 5.79
C ASN A 227 -8.39 16.58 4.28
N VAL A 228 -9.05 15.67 3.59
CA VAL A 228 -8.93 15.49 2.14
C VAL A 228 -10.30 15.20 1.54
N GLY A 229 -10.44 15.50 0.25
CA GLY A 229 -11.66 15.25 -0.46
C GLY A 229 -12.87 16.02 0.11
N GLY A 230 -13.91 16.16 -0.67
CA GLY A 230 -15.08 16.87 -0.20
C GLY A 230 -16.04 17.24 -1.31
N PHE A 231 -17.08 17.94 -0.93
CA PHE A 231 -18.09 18.49 -1.81
C PHE A 231 -18.16 20.01 -1.58
N ASN A 232 -18.18 20.80 -2.64
CA ASN A 232 -18.28 22.27 -2.57
C ASN A 232 -17.24 22.96 -1.65
N SER A 233 -15.97 22.56 -1.72
CA SER A 233 -14.87 23.06 -0.89
C SER A 233 -14.84 22.57 0.57
N ASP A 234 -15.85 21.83 1.03
CA ASP A 234 -15.85 21.24 2.36
C ASP A 234 -15.05 19.93 2.37
N GLN A 235 -14.03 19.86 3.20
CA GLN A 235 -13.20 18.68 3.35
C GLN A 235 -13.82 17.73 4.37
N ILE A 236 -14.60 16.76 3.88
CA ILE A 236 -15.40 15.82 4.69
C ILE A 236 -14.73 14.46 4.91
N ILE A 237 -13.53 14.26 4.35
CA ILE A 237 -12.75 13.04 4.57
C ILE A 237 -11.53 13.37 5.42
N ARG A 238 -11.31 12.59 6.47
CA ARG A 238 -10.23 12.81 7.43
C ARG A 238 -9.34 11.59 7.58
N ASN A 239 -8.03 11.84 7.53
CA ASN A 239 -6.99 10.89 7.88
C ASN A 239 -6.25 11.36 9.12
N GLU A 240 -6.14 10.51 10.13
CA GLU A 240 -5.43 10.80 11.37
C GLU A 240 -4.71 9.58 11.91
N ASP A 241 -3.72 9.81 12.75
CA ASP A 241 -2.94 8.76 13.39
C ASP A 241 -3.84 7.87 14.26
N GLY A 242 -3.70 6.56 14.06
CA GLY A 242 -4.52 5.57 14.77
C GLY A 242 -5.93 5.38 14.23
N GLY A 243 -6.38 6.19 13.26
CA GLY A 243 -7.70 6.13 12.63
C GLY A 243 -7.76 5.23 11.41
N PHE A 244 -8.97 4.96 10.93
CA PHE A 244 -9.19 4.38 9.61
C PHE A 244 -8.85 5.43 8.54
N ILE A 245 -8.35 4.95 7.41
CA ILE A 245 -8.03 5.82 6.27
C ILE A 245 -9.31 6.19 5.55
N SER A 246 -9.39 7.47 5.14
CA SER A 246 -10.52 8.01 4.37
C SER A 246 -11.88 7.88 5.07
N ARG A 247 -11.91 8.10 6.38
CA ARG A 247 -13.18 8.14 7.11
C ARG A 247 -13.90 9.46 6.89
N PHE A 248 -15.22 9.39 6.84
CA PHE A 248 -16.04 10.59 6.88
C PHE A 248 -15.88 11.33 8.21
N TYR A 249 -15.77 12.64 8.12
CA TYR A 249 -15.65 13.55 9.25
C TYR A 249 -16.61 14.72 9.07
N GLY A 250 -17.37 15.05 10.08
CA GLY A 250 -18.33 16.15 10.06
C GLY A 250 -18.97 16.35 11.41
N TYR A 251 -19.88 17.28 11.46
CA TYR A 251 -20.67 17.52 12.65
C TYR A 251 -21.75 16.46 12.81
N VAL A 252 -22.00 16.04 14.05
CA VAL A 252 -23.12 15.20 14.41
C VAL A 252 -24.30 16.12 14.70
N ALA A 253 -25.39 15.95 13.97
CA ALA A 253 -26.62 16.72 14.26
C ALA A 253 -27.25 16.15 15.53
N ASP A 254 -27.35 16.97 16.55
CA ASP A 254 -27.92 16.61 17.87
C ASP A 254 -29.40 17.00 18.01
N GLY A 255 -29.96 17.57 16.96
CA GLY A 255 -31.35 18.00 16.88
C GLY A 255 -31.54 19.31 16.14
N LEU A 256 -32.75 19.82 16.18
CA LEU A 256 -33.13 21.13 15.67
C LEU A 256 -33.68 21.98 16.81
N PHE A 257 -33.20 23.19 16.94
CA PHE A 257 -33.80 24.14 17.85
C PHE A 257 -35.26 24.40 17.48
N GLN A 258 -36.15 24.32 18.45
CA GLN A 258 -37.58 24.47 18.22
C GLN A 258 -38.03 25.92 18.37
N ASN A 259 -37.25 26.76 19.08
CA ASN A 259 -37.54 28.17 19.37
C ASN A 259 -36.24 28.94 19.61
N TRP A 260 -36.32 30.28 19.63
CA TRP A 260 -35.21 31.16 19.87
C TRP A 260 -34.62 31.07 21.28
N GLU A 261 -35.41 30.67 22.29
CA GLU A 261 -34.94 30.50 23.66
C GLU A 261 -33.93 29.36 23.75
N GLU A 262 -34.13 28.29 23.03
CA GLU A 262 -33.18 27.17 22.93
C GLU A 262 -31.89 27.59 22.24
N VAL A 263 -31.97 28.43 21.18
CA VAL A 263 -30.79 28.96 20.49
C VAL A 263 -29.95 29.82 21.44
N TYR A 264 -30.59 30.71 22.24
CA TYR A 264 -29.87 31.55 23.18
C TYR A 264 -29.33 30.80 24.41
N ALA A 265 -29.96 29.72 24.80
CA ALA A 265 -29.48 28.87 25.89
C ALA A 265 -28.31 27.97 25.54
N HIS A 266 -28.03 27.80 24.24
CA HIS A 266 -26.97 26.90 23.74
C HIS A 266 -25.60 27.61 23.60
N THR A 267 -25.50 28.92 23.78
CA THR A 267 -24.27 29.72 23.68
C THR A 267 -23.36 29.62 24.92
#